data_002a5fdd70902a7cfcf2ba30ff42d782
#
_entry.id   002a5fdd70902a7cfcf2ba30ff42d782
#
_cell.length_a   1.000
_cell.length_b   1.000
_cell.length_c   1.000
_cell.angle_alpha   90.00
_cell.angle_beta   90.00
_cell.angle_gamma   90.00
#
_symmetry.space_group_name_H-M   'P 1'
#
loop_
_entity.id
_entity.type
_entity.pdbx_description
1 polymer ?
#
loop_
_entity_poly.entity_id
_entity_poly.type
_entity_poly.pdbx_seq_one_letter_code
_entity_poly.pdbx_strand_id
1 'polypeptide(L)'
;MAKHPEPARHEVPAVDEAALAAARTADKLLECARQRGSQRWAEFLAPVPDLLRDAGVGELRAVAMRARAAYGPRDSIRDALPAELTGPFLDDLDRLRKVLARELAER
;
A
#
# COMPACT_ATOMS: atom_id res chain seq x y z
N MET A 1 22.22 -22.09 9.96
CA MET A 1 21.91 -20.96 10.85
C MET A 1 20.44 -20.58 10.70
N ALA A 2 19.73 -20.62 11.79
CA ALA A 2 18.30 -20.34 11.76
C ALA A 2 18.05 -18.84 11.56
N LYS A 3 17.29 -18.47 10.54
CA LYS A 3 16.77 -17.13 10.42
C LYS A 3 15.67 -16.96 11.46
N HIS A 4 15.59 -15.78 12.04
CA HIS A 4 14.43 -15.47 12.84
C HIS A 4 13.20 -15.53 11.93
N PRO A 5 12.19 -16.30 12.29
CA PRO A 5 10.99 -16.34 11.47
C PRO A 5 10.36 -14.97 11.41
N GLU A 6 9.84 -14.64 10.24
CA GLU A 6 9.09 -13.43 10.05
C GLU A 6 7.87 -13.44 10.96
N PRO A 7 7.55 -12.34 11.65
CA PRO A 7 6.36 -12.30 12.48
C PRO A 7 5.10 -12.40 11.62
N ALA A 8 4.08 -13.06 12.14
CA ALA A 8 2.78 -13.09 11.50
C ALA A 8 2.12 -11.72 11.63
N ARG A 9 1.20 -11.39 10.71
CA ARG A 9 0.49 -10.12 10.72
C ARG A 9 -0.18 -9.82 12.07
N HIS A 10 -0.82 -10.82 12.67
CA HIS A 10 -1.50 -10.66 13.95
C HIS A 10 -0.55 -10.40 15.13
N GLU A 11 0.73 -10.72 14.97
CA GLU A 11 1.74 -10.47 15.99
C GLU A 11 2.28 -9.04 15.95
N VAL A 12 1.94 -8.28 14.91
CA VAL A 12 2.37 -6.89 14.75
C VAL A 12 1.14 -6.05 14.40
N PRO A 13 0.24 -5.84 15.39
CA PRO A 13 -1.04 -5.18 15.12
C PRO A 13 -0.93 -3.81 14.46
N ALA A 14 0.08 -3.03 14.82
CA ALA A 14 0.27 -1.70 14.23
C ALA A 14 0.54 -1.78 12.72
N VAL A 15 1.34 -2.76 12.30
CA VAL A 15 1.61 -3.00 10.87
C VAL A 15 0.35 -3.47 10.17
N ASP A 16 -0.34 -4.44 10.76
CA ASP A 16 -1.57 -4.97 10.18
C ASP A 16 -2.62 -3.89 9.99
N GLU A 17 -2.82 -3.06 11.00
CA GLU A 17 -3.78 -1.95 10.96
C GLU A 17 -3.42 -0.94 9.86
N ALA A 18 -2.14 -0.57 9.77
CA ALA A 18 -1.69 0.37 8.74
C ALA A 18 -1.85 -0.20 7.34
N ALA A 19 -1.56 -1.49 7.16
CA ALA A 19 -1.74 -2.16 5.87
C ALA A 19 -3.21 -2.24 5.47
N LEU A 20 -4.09 -2.54 6.41
CA LEU A 20 -5.53 -2.60 6.14
C LEU A 20 -6.11 -1.22 5.81
N ALA A 21 -5.61 -0.16 6.45
CA ALA A 21 -6.01 1.21 6.12
C ALA A 21 -5.62 1.55 4.68
N ALA A 22 -4.37 1.24 4.29
CA ALA A 22 -3.91 1.45 2.92
C ALA A 22 -4.71 0.61 1.91
N ALA A 23 -5.10 -0.61 2.28
CA ALA A 23 -5.93 -1.45 1.42
C ALA A 23 -7.29 -0.80 1.14
N ARG A 24 -7.90 -0.19 2.14
CA ARG A 24 -9.19 0.49 1.98
C ARG A 24 -9.10 1.69 1.04
N THR A 25 -8.06 2.50 1.18
CA THR A 25 -7.87 3.63 0.27
C THR A 25 -7.51 3.16 -1.13
N ALA A 26 -6.77 2.06 -1.25
CA ALA A 26 -6.48 1.43 -2.55
C ALA A 26 -7.76 0.95 -3.23
N ASP A 27 -8.70 0.35 -2.48
CA ASP A 27 -10.00 -0.07 -3.02
C ASP A 27 -10.76 1.10 -3.64
N LYS A 28 -10.77 2.24 -2.94
CA LYS A 28 -11.47 3.44 -3.42
C LYS A 28 -10.83 3.98 -4.70
N LEU A 29 -9.49 3.99 -4.75
CA LEU A 29 -8.78 4.42 -5.96
C LEU A 29 -9.04 3.49 -7.13
N LEU A 30 -8.99 2.19 -6.90
CA LEU A 30 -9.25 1.20 -7.94
C LEU A 30 -10.65 1.35 -8.51
N GLU A 31 -11.64 1.49 -7.64
CA GLU A 31 -13.02 1.72 -8.06
C GLU A 31 -13.15 2.99 -8.91
N CYS A 32 -12.52 4.08 -8.47
CA CYS A 32 -12.53 5.34 -9.20
C CYS A 32 -11.87 5.19 -10.58
N ALA A 33 -10.72 4.50 -10.65
CA ALA A 33 -10.04 4.27 -11.91
C ALA A 33 -10.92 3.50 -12.89
N ARG A 34 -11.64 2.49 -12.40
CA ARG A 34 -12.58 1.70 -13.21
C ARG A 34 -13.74 2.56 -13.70
N GLN A 35 -14.34 3.36 -12.82
CA GLN A 35 -15.47 4.22 -13.18
C GLN A 35 -15.08 5.28 -14.21
N ARG A 36 -13.86 5.78 -14.15
CA ARG A 36 -13.37 6.77 -15.10
C ARG A 36 -12.85 6.17 -16.40
N GLY A 37 -12.79 4.85 -16.49
CA GLY A 37 -12.25 4.17 -17.65
C GLY A 37 -10.73 4.33 -17.79
N SER A 38 -10.03 4.62 -16.68
CA SER A 38 -8.58 4.73 -16.67
C SER A 38 -7.94 3.36 -16.61
N GLN A 39 -7.84 2.70 -17.75
CA GLN A 39 -7.36 1.33 -17.83
C GLN A 39 -5.97 1.16 -17.22
N ARG A 40 -5.06 2.09 -17.54
CA ARG A 40 -3.69 2.05 -16.99
C ARG A 40 -3.68 1.96 -15.47
N TRP A 41 -4.41 2.87 -14.81
CA TRP A 41 -4.41 2.92 -13.35
C TRP A 41 -5.24 1.81 -12.74
N ALA A 42 -6.31 1.39 -13.40
CA ALA A 42 -7.08 0.23 -12.96
C ALA A 42 -6.22 -1.04 -12.97
N GLU A 43 -5.45 -1.26 -14.02
CA GLU A 43 -4.54 -2.42 -14.09
C GLU A 43 -3.42 -2.34 -13.06
N PHE A 44 -2.84 -1.16 -12.88
CA PHE A 44 -1.80 -0.95 -11.88
C PHE A 44 -2.31 -1.24 -10.47
N LEU A 45 -3.50 -0.74 -10.14
CA LEU A 45 -4.07 -0.84 -8.80
C LEU A 45 -4.74 -2.19 -8.53
N ALA A 46 -5.11 -2.95 -9.57
CA ALA A 46 -5.90 -4.17 -9.40
C ALA A 46 -5.35 -5.14 -8.34
N PRO A 47 -4.04 -5.45 -8.27
CA PRO A 47 -3.52 -6.37 -7.26
C PRO A 47 -3.26 -5.72 -5.91
N VAL A 48 -3.23 -4.40 -5.82
CA VAL A 48 -2.73 -3.68 -4.64
C VAL A 48 -3.56 -3.91 -3.39
N PRO A 49 -4.91 -3.79 -3.41
CA PRO A 49 -5.69 -3.99 -2.19
C PRO A 49 -5.47 -5.36 -1.56
N ASP A 50 -5.51 -6.41 -2.35
CA ASP A 50 -5.34 -7.77 -1.82
C ASP A 50 -3.91 -8.02 -1.33
N LEU A 51 -2.92 -7.49 -2.03
CA LEU A 51 -1.54 -7.57 -1.57
C LEU A 51 -1.35 -6.87 -0.20
N LEU A 52 -1.98 -5.71 -0.01
CA LEU A 52 -1.92 -5.02 1.27
C LEU A 52 -2.64 -5.79 2.38
N ARG A 53 -3.72 -6.51 2.06
CA ARG A 53 -4.44 -7.31 3.04
C ARG A 53 -3.72 -8.59 3.41
N ASP A 54 -3.13 -9.26 2.43
CA ASP A 54 -2.71 -10.66 2.57
C ASP A 54 -1.20 -10.87 2.62
N ALA A 55 -0.41 -9.90 2.16
CA ALA A 55 1.04 -10.04 2.15
C ALA A 55 1.60 -10.19 3.57
N GLY A 56 2.61 -11.02 3.71
CA GLY A 56 3.33 -11.15 4.97
C GLY A 56 4.07 -9.86 5.34
N VAL A 57 4.41 -9.73 6.61
CA VAL A 57 5.08 -8.53 7.13
C VAL A 57 6.35 -8.20 6.33
N GLY A 58 7.14 -9.21 5.98
CA GLY A 58 8.39 -9.01 5.22
C GLY A 58 8.17 -8.56 3.78
N GLU A 59 6.99 -8.80 3.22
CA GLU A 59 6.67 -8.41 1.85
C GLU A 59 6.00 -7.05 1.76
N LEU A 60 5.41 -6.57 2.84
CA LEU A 60 4.63 -5.32 2.84
C LEU A 60 5.46 -4.11 2.42
N ARG A 61 6.74 -4.08 2.77
CA ARG A 61 7.62 -2.98 2.37
C ARG A 61 7.71 -2.87 0.85
N ALA A 62 7.92 -4.01 0.18
CA ALA A 62 8.00 -4.05 -1.28
C ALA A 62 6.66 -3.67 -1.91
N VAL A 63 5.55 -4.12 -1.35
CA VAL A 63 4.20 -3.76 -1.81
C VAL A 63 3.99 -2.25 -1.70
N ALA A 64 4.34 -1.65 -0.55
CA ALA A 64 4.19 -0.22 -0.34
C ALA A 64 5.07 0.60 -1.29
N MET A 65 6.30 0.19 -1.49
CA MET A 65 7.22 0.87 -2.41
C MET A 65 6.74 0.80 -3.86
N ARG A 66 6.25 -0.35 -4.27
CA ARG A 66 5.69 -0.54 -5.60
C ARG A 66 4.47 0.35 -5.83
N ALA A 67 3.57 0.40 -4.86
CA ALA A 67 2.38 1.25 -4.94
C ALA A 67 2.77 2.73 -4.95
N ARG A 68 3.77 3.11 -4.16
CA ARG A 68 4.23 4.50 -4.11
C ARG A 68 4.87 4.96 -5.42
N ALA A 69 5.35 4.05 -6.23
CA ALA A 69 5.90 4.39 -7.55
C ALA A 69 4.87 5.05 -8.48
N ALA A 70 3.57 4.89 -8.20
CA ALA A 70 2.50 5.58 -8.92
C ALA A 70 2.59 7.11 -8.77
N TYR A 71 3.30 7.61 -7.76
CA TYR A 71 3.45 9.04 -7.45
C TYR A 71 4.75 9.61 -7.98
N GLY A 72 5.28 9.04 -9.07
CA GLY A 72 6.50 9.53 -9.68
C GLY A 72 6.38 10.95 -10.24
N PRO A 73 7.52 11.55 -10.66
CA PRO A 73 7.53 12.95 -11.11
C PRO A 73 6.81 13.17 -12.44
N ARG A 74 6.56 12.10 -13.20
CA ARG A 74 5.86 12.16 -14.50
C ARG A 74 4.77 11.13 -14.54
N ASP A 75 3.69 11.46 -15.21
CA ASP A 75 2.55 10.55 -15.37
C ASP A 75 2.08 9.98 -14.05
N SER A 76 2.01 10.85 -13.04
CA SER A 76 1.61 10.49 -11.70
C SER A 76 0.12 10.15 -11.66
N ILE A 77 -0.23 9.23 -10.76
CA ILE A 77 -1.62 8.92 -10.47
C ILE A 77 -2.40 10.17 -10.02
N ARG A 78 -1.70 11.17 -9.44
CA ARG A 78 -2.29 12.44 -9.03
C ARG A 78 -2.85 13.24 -10.21
N ASP A 79 -2.29 13.05 -11.39
CA ASP A 79 -2.74 13.76 -12.59
C ASP A 79 -3.98 13.12 -13.21
N ALA A 80 -4.21 11.84 -12.91
CA ALA A 80 -5.30 11.07 -13.49
C ALA A 80 -6.50 10.90 -12.57
N LEU A 81 -6.29 10.87 -11.26
CA LEU A 81 -7.35 10.58 -10.28
C LEU A 81 -7.46 11.71 -9.24
N PRO A 82 -8.65 11.87 -8.62
CA PRO A 82 -8.89 12.99 -7.71
C PRO A 82 -7.98 13.04 -6.49
N ALA A 83 -7.58 14.23 -6.11
CA ALA A 83 -6.68 14.46 -4.97
C ALA A 83 -7.26 13.93 -3.65
N GLU A 84 -8.58 13.99 -3.48
CA GLU A 84 -9.25 13.47 -2.28
C GLU A 84 -9.14 11.97 -2.12
N LEU A 85 -8.71 11.26 -3.18
CA LEU A 85 -8.44 9.81 -3.12
C LEU A 85 -6.94 9.52 -3.18
N THR A 86 -6.19 10.24 -4.02
CA THR A 86 -4.75 9.99 -4.16
C THR A 86 -3.95 10.45 -2.95
N GLY A 87 -4.39 11.55 -2.30
CA GLY A 87 -3.73 12.06 -1.10
C GLY A 87 -3.80 11.08 0.06
N PRO A 88 -4.99 10.65 0.48
CA PRO A 88 -5.11 9.69 1.58
C PRO A 88 -4.39 8.37 1.34
N PHE A 89 -4.40 7.86 0.11
CA PHE A 89 -3.67 6.62 -0.19
C PHE A 89 -2.17 6.81 -0.01
N LEU A 90 -1.61 7.91 -0.50
CA LEU A 90 -0.20 8.21 -0.31
C LEU A 90 0.15 8.31 1.18
N ASP A 91 -0.69 9.02 1.95
CA ASP A 91 -0.49 9.16 3.39
C ASP A 91 -0.50 7.79 4.09
N ASP A 92 -1.42 6.92 3.71
CA ASP A 92 -1.50 5.57 4.28
C ASP A 92 -0.28 4.72 3.91
N LEU A 93 0.22 4.84 2.68
CA LEU A 93 1.44 4.14 2.27
C LEU A 93 2.66 4.62 3.06
N ASP A 94 2.78 5.93 3.25
CA ASP A 94 3.89 6.50 4.00
C ASP A 94 3.81 6.12 5.48
N ARG A 95 2.61 6.10 6.05
CA ARG A 95 2.38 5.61 7.42
C ARG A 95 2.79 4.14 7.55
N LEU A 96 2.37 3.31 6.61
CA LEU A 96 2.73 1.89 6.62
C LEU A 96 4.25 1.71 6.60
N ARG A 97 4.95 2.44 5.75
CA ARG A 97 6.40 2.37 5.67
C ARG A 97 7.07 2.77 6.98
N LYS A 98 6.58 3.83 7.62
CA LYS A 98 7.10 4.29 8.92
C LYS A 98 6.86 3.26 10.01
N VAL A 99 5.67 2.69 10.06
CA VAL A 99 5.31 1.67 11.04
C VAL A 99 6.17 0.42 10.84
N LEU A 100 6.36 -0.01 9.59
CA LEU A 100 7.22 -1.14 9.28
C LEU A 100 8.66 -0.91 9.75
N ALA A 101 9.21 0.27 9.47
CA ALA A 101 10.56 0.60 9.88
C ALA A 101 10.70 0.57 11.40
N ARG A 102 9.76 1.15 12.12
CA ARG A 102 9.76 1.17 13.58
C ARG A 102 9.65 -0.22 14.19
N GLU A 103 8.66 -0.99 13.74
CA GLU A 103 8.37 -2.30 14.34
C GLU A 103 9.44 -3.34 13.99
N LEU A 104 9.98 -3.30 12.78
CA LEU A 104 11.01 -4.27 12.37
C LEU A 104 12.40 -3.90 12.92
N ALA A 105 12.66 -2.63 13.18
CA ALA A 105 13.94 -2.20 13.75
C ALA A 105 14.12 -2.67 15.20
N GLU A 106 13.03 -2.95 15.90
CA GLU A 106 13.05 -3.40 17.30
C GLU A 106 13.25 -4.91 17.46
N ARG A 107 13.39 -5.64 16.35
CA ARG A 107 13.47 -7.11 16.40
C ARG A 107 14.88 -7.68 16.19
#